data_439bad6abb5d9eaa314c3f92f5ebb709
#
_entry.id   439bad6abb5d9eaa314c3f92f5ebb709
#
_cell.length_a   1.000
_cell.length_b   1.000
_cell.length_c   1.000
_cell.angle_alpha   90.00
_cell.angle_beta   90.00
_cell.angle_gamma   90.00
#
_symmetry.space_group_name_H-M   'P 1'
#
loop_
_entity.id
_entity.type
_entity.pdbx_description
1 polymer ?
#
loop_
_entity_poly.entity_id
_entity_poly.type
_entity_poly.pdbx_seq_one_letter_code
_entity_poly.pdbx_strand_id
1 'polypeptide(L)'
;MAHHEFTPDHYHITIGNHAPILEIAPGDTVSTTTVDARGGDANGDIVTERGNPQTGPFFVRGAKPGDTLVVTLDKLIPNRPTGFTGLRIAPNVLDHGYIPEFGDELDGSTAQWAVDTKAWNARLLTPSGPLSDIAIPLDPMVGCFGVAPPRGQAISCATSSTHGGNMDYRGFRQGVKVFFPVFSEGALFHIGDGHAVQGDGEIVGTGIEISFDVTFTIDLIEDREIYWPRAENDNYLMAVGNARPLDQALQHSTTELVEWLQVDYGLSARTAHMLLGQVVEYDVGNVYDPAYTMVCKVAKNYVEQLT
;
A
#
# COMPACT_ATOMS: atom_id res chain seq x y z
N MET A 1 15.85 -5.27 -20.07
CA MET A 1 15.53 -4.28 -19.01
C MET A 1 15.45 -2.92 -19.68
N ALA A 2 14.25 -2.41 -19.84
CA ALA A 2 13.99 -1.08 -20.39
C ALA A 2 13.55 -0.13 -19.27
N HIS A 3 13.70 1.18 -19.48
CA HIS A 3 13.15 2.21 -18.63
C HIS A 3 12.07 2.94 -19.42
N HIS A 4 10.87 3.00 -18.87
CA HIS A 4 9.71 3.64 -19.46
C HIS A 4 9.37 4.90 -18.67
N GLU A 5 9.35 6.05 -19.35
CA GLU A 5 8.77 7.28 -18.81
C GLU A 5 7.31 7.34 -19.28
N PHE A 6 6.37 7.33 -18.33
CA PHE A 6 4.94 7.31 -18.63
C PHE A 6 4.23 8.45 -17.91
N THR A 7 3.50 9.26 -18.66
CA THR A 7 2.63 10.30 -18.09
C THR A 7 1.18 9.85 -18.22
N PRO A 8 0.46 9.61 -17.10
CA PRO A 8 -0.93 9.17 -17.15
C PRO A 8 -1.85 10.31 -17.64
N ASP A 9 -2.81 9.95 -18.47
CA ASP A 9 -3.90 10.80 -18.95
C ASP A 9 -5.28 10.28 -18.54
N HIS A 10 -5.30 9.09 -17.91
CA HIS A 10 -6.49 8.44 -17.42
C HIS A 10 -6.18 7.67 -16.12
N TYR A 11 -7.18 7.60 -15.24
CA TYR A 11 -7.08 6.97 -13.92
C TYR A 11 -8.30 6.09 -13.65
N HIS A 12 -8.15 5.05 -12.84
CA HIS A 12 -9.23 4.15 -12.46
C HIS A 12 -9.48 4.17 -10.96
N ILE A 13 -10.74 4.31 -10.54
CA ILE A 13 -11.16 4.19 -9.13
C ILE A 13 -11.46 2.74 -8.72
N THR A 14 -11.15 1.79 -9.59
CA THR A 14 -11.20 0.36 -9.34
C THR A 14 -9.94 -0.32 -9.86
N ILE A 15 -9.45 -1.32 -9.15
CA ILE A 15 -8.46 -2.26 -9.67
C ILE A 15 -9.22 -3.38 -10.40
N GLY A 16 -8.92 -3.62 -11.66
CA GLY A 16 -9.66 -4.58 -12.48
C GLY A 16 -9.06 -4.86 -13.85
N ASN A 17 -9.79 -5.61 -14.66
CA ASN A 17 -9.41 -5.94 -16.04
C ASN A 17 -9.71 -4.76 -16.98
N HIS A 18 -9.15 -3.57 -16.68
CA HIS A 18 -9.24 -2.41 -17.56
C HIS A 18 -8.28 -2.55 -18.75
N ALA A 19 -8.50 -1.74 -19.79
CA ALA A 19 -7.59 -1.71 -20.93
C ALA A 19 -6.19 -1.25 -20.49
N PRO A 20 -5.13 -2.00 -20.82
CA PRO A 20 -3.78 -1.61 -20.42
C PRO A 20 -3.35 -0.27 -21.00
N ILE A 21 -2.68 0.54 -20.18
CA ILE A 21 -2.12 1.83 -20.61
C ILE A 21 -0.69 1.69 -21.15
N LEU A 22 0.02 0.66 -20.72
CA LEU A 22 1.39 0.36 -21.14
C LEU A 22 1.65 -1.13 -21.00
N GLU A 23 2.36 -1.71 -21.97
CA GLU A 23 2.89 -3.07 -21.92
C GLU A 23 4.37 -3.04 -21.54
N ILE A 24 4.75 -3.81 -20.50
CA ILE A 24 6.10 -3.88 -19.95
C ILE A 24 6.55 -5.34 -19.82
N ALA A 25 7.85 -5.56 -19.70
CA ALA A 25 8.42 -6.89 -19.54
C ALA A 25 9.01 -7.06 -18.11
N PRO A 26 9.11 -8.30 -17.61
CA PRO A 26 9.91 -8.59 -16.41
C PRO A 26 11.32 -8.00 -16.52
N GLY A 27 11.77 -7.33 -15.46
CA GLY A 27 13.01 -6.57 -15.39
C GLY A 27 12.91 -5.12 -15.88
N ASP A 28 11.76 -4.67 -16.41
CA ASP A 28 11.60 -3.27 -16.82
C ASP A 28 11.25 -2.37 -15.63
N THR A 29 11.67 -1.12 -15.73
CA THR A 29 11.41 -0.05 -14.76
C THR A 29 10.46 0.98 -15.38
N VAL A 30 9.50 1.47 -14.61
CA VAL A 30 8.56 2.52 -15.01
C VAL A 30 8.71 3.71 -14.08
N SER A 31 8.92 4.91 -14.65
CA SER A 31 8.75 6.19 -13.96
C SER A 31 7.44 6.83 -14.38
N THR A 32 6.61 7.18 -13.41
CA THR A 32 5.30 7.77 -13.64
C THR A 32 4.88 8.71 -12.50
N THR A 33 3.68 9.26 -12.58
CA THR A 33 3.07 10.04 -11.51
C THR A 33 1.75 9.43 -11.06
N THR A 34 1.37 9.71 -9.81
CA THR A 34 0.04 9.40 -9.29
C THR A 34 -0.70 10.69 -8.94
N VAL A 35 -2.01 10.62 -8.82
CA VAL A 35 -2.83 11.65 -8.20
C VAL A 35 -3.12 11.28 -6.75
N ASP A 36 -3.58 12.23 -5.94
CA ASP A 36 -4.03 11.94 -4.57
C ASP A 36 -5.41 11.26 -4.55
N ALA A 37 -5.86 10.81 -3.38
CA ALA A 37 -7.15 10.14 -3.18
C ALA A 37 -8.38 10.91 -3.68
N ARG A 38 -8.25 12.21 -3.95
CA ARG A 38 -9.32 13.08 -4.49
C ARG A 38 -9.15 13.40 -5.97
N GLY A 39 -8.12 12.87 -6.62
CA GLY A 39 -7.81 13.13 -8.02
C GLY A 39 -6.99 14.37 -8.28
N GLY A 40 -6.32 14.91 -7.26
CA GLY A 40 -5.42 16.07 -7.37
C GLY A 40 -4.04 15.69 -7.88
N ASP A 41 -3.56 16.37 -8.93
CA ASP A 41 -2.26 16.16 -9.54
C ASP A 41 -1.12 16.93 -8.84
N ALA A 42 0.07 16.96 -9.45
CA ALA A 42 1.25 17.68 -8.95
C ALA A 42 1.07 19.20 -8.86
N ASN A 43 0.11 19.79 -9.59
CA ASN A 43 -0.24 21.21 -9.51
C ASN A 43 -1.33 21.47 -8.46
N GLY A 44 -1.97 20.42 -7.96
CA GLY A 44 -3.15 20.48 -7.10
C GLY A 44 -4.47 20.62 -7.88
N ASP A 45 -4.42 20.49 -9.20
CA ASP A 45 -5.61 20.50 -10.05
C ASP A 45 -6.34 19.16 -9.97
N ILE A 46 -7.66 19.18 -9.84
CA ILE A 46 -8.49 17.96 -9.86
C ILE A 46 -8.63 17.50 -11.33
N VAL A 47 -7.93 16.46 -11.69
CA VAL A 47 -7.88 15.95 -13.07
C VAL A 47 -8.70 14.68 -13.29
N THR A 48 -9.22 14.08 -12.21
CA THR A 48 -10.08 12.89 -12.25
C THR A 48 -11.05 12.88 -11.06
N GLU A 49 -12.00 11.95 -11.06
CA GLU A 49 -12.94 11.79 -9.96
C GLU A 49 -12.24 11.27 -8.69
N ARG A 50 -12.83 11.58 -7.54
CA ARG A 50 -12.37 11.08 -6.23
C ARG A 50 -12.66 9.59 -6.07
N GLY A 51 -11.90 8.91 -5.22
CA GLY A 51 -12.10 7.49 -4.91
C GLY A 51 -10.82 6.66 -5.04
N ASN A 52 -9.69 7.25 -4.64
CA ASN A 52 -8.37 6.65 -4.73
C ASN A 52 -7.99 6.28 -6.18
N PRO A 53 -7.96 7.25 -7.12
CA PRO A 53 -7.69 6.96 -8.52
C PRO A 53 -6.28 6.39 -8.73
N GLN A 54 -6.19 5.31 -9.50
CA GLN A 54 -4.95 4.57 -9.75
C GLN A 54 -4.40 4.85 -11.14
N THR A 55 -3.09 5.00 -11.23
CA THR A 55 -2.32 4.93 -12.47
C THR A 55 -2.18 3.47 -12.89
N GLY A 56 -2.50 3.14 -14.13
CA GLY A 56 -2.54 1.76 -14.63
C GLY A 56 -3.80 1.44 -15.42
N PRO A 57 -4.02 0.16 -15.80
CA PRO A 57 -3.12 -0.96 -15.51
C PRO A 57 -1.93 -1.06 -16.47
N PHE A 58 -0.82 -1.53 -15.91
CA PHE A 58 0.35 -1.96 -16.67
C PHE A 58 0.24 -3.44 -16.99
N PHE A 59 0.32 -3.80 -18.27
CA PHE A 59 0.30 -5.20 -18.69
C PHE A 59 1.72 -5.77 -18.67
N VAL A 60 1.94 -6.82 -17.88
CA VAL A 60 3.24 -7.49 -17.75
C VAL A 60 3.31 -8.67 -18.70
N ARG A 61 4.18 -8.62 -19.72
CA ARG A 61 4.35 -9.68 -20.70
C ARG A 61 4.73 -11.00 -20.05
N GLY A 62 4.02 -12.06 -20.42
CA GLY A 62 4.27 -13.41 -19.92
C GLY A 62 3.59 -13.75 -18.61
N ALA A 63 3.11 -12.76 -17.85
CA ALA A 63 2.40 -13.02 -16.60
C ALA A 63 1.06 -13.73 -16.86
N LYS A 64 0.82 -14.84 -16.18
CA LYS A 64 -0.38 -15.68 -16.29
C LYS A 64 -0.90 -16.07 -14.91
N PRO A 65 -2.16 -16.46 -14.78
CA PRO A 65 -2.70 -16.97 -13.51
C PRO A 65 -1.84 -18.10 -12.93
N GLY A 66 -1.52 -18.01 -11.63
CA GLY A 66 -0.65 -18.95 -10.93
C GLY A 66 0.81 -18.50 -10.83
N ASP A 67 1.17 -17.38 -11.47
CA ASP A 67 2.46 -16.72 -11.27
C ASP A 67 2.41 -15.76 -10.07
N THR A 68 3.57 -15.26 -9.68
CA THR A 68 3.72 -14.17 -8.70
C THR A 68 4.37 -12.96 -9.37
N LEU A 69 3.67 -11.82 -9.37
CA LEU A 69 4.22 -10.54 -9.78
C LEU A 69 5.08 -9.97 -8.65
N VAL A 70 6.27 -9.49 -8.99
CA VAL A 70 7.18 -8.79 -8.05
C VAL A 70 7.27 -7.32 -8.43
N VAL A 71 7.01 -6.44 -7.48
CA VAL A 71 7.07 -4.98 -7.64
C VAL A 71 8.09 -4.43 -6.66
N THR A 72 9.17 -3.86 -7.16
CA THR A 72 10.12 -3.10 -6.34
C THR A 72 9.75 -1.63 -6.37
N LEU A 73 9.54 -1.02 -5.22
CA LEU A 73 9.27 0.41 -5.08
C LEU A 73 10.60 1.18 -5.06
N ASP A 74 11.08 1.60 -6.23
CA ASP A 74 12.43 2.19 -6.37
C ASP A 74 12.48 3.64 -5.90
N LYS A 75 11.40 4.41 -6.14
CA LYS A 75 11.32 5.82 -5.76
C LYS A 75 9.88 6.22 -5.46
N LEU A 76 9.70 6.91 -4.33
CA LEU A 76 8.41 7.46 -3.88
C LEU A 76 8.65 8.88 -3.36
N ILE A 77 8.30 9.90 -4.14
CA ILE A 77 8.54 11.30 -3.79
C ILE A 77 7.24 12.10 -3.91
N PRO A 78 6.76 12.73 -2.82
CA PRO A 78 5.69 13.73 -2.92
C PRO A 78 6.09 14.83 -3.92
N ASN A 79 5.21 15.17 -4.85
CA ASN A 79 5.56 16.05 -5.98
C ASN A 79 4.83 17.41 -5.98
N ARG A 80 4.20 17.77 -4.86
CA ARG A 80 3.62 19.08 -4.62
C ARG A 80 3.85 19.55 -3.17
N PRO A 81 3.69 20.85 -2.85
CA PRO A 81 4.04 21.40 -1.52
C PRO A 81 2.93 21.26 -0.47
N THR A 82 1.78 20.69 -0.81
CA THR A 82 0.64 20.58 0.12
C THR A 82 -0.05 19.24 0.03
N GLY A 83 -0.45 18.71 1.19
CA GLY A 83 -1.27 17.52 1.34
C GLY A 83 -2.43 17.76 2.31
N PHE A 84 -3.29 16.74 2.49
CA PHE A 84 -4.42 16.85 3.41
C PHE A 84 -4.61 15.55 4.22
N THR A 85 -5.29 15.67 5.38
CA THR A 85 -5.71 14.51 6.18
C THR A 85 -7.15 14.66 6.63
N GLY A 86 -7.77 13.53 7.02
CA GLY A 86 -8.92 13.53 7.89
C GLY A 86 -8.60 14.13 9.27
N LEU A 87 -9.63 14.33 10.09
CA LEU A 87 -9.51 14.98 11.40
C LEU A 87 -9.95 14.08 12.55
N ARG A 88 -10.74 13.05 12.27
CA ARG A 88 -11.40 12.23 13.30
C ARG A 88 -10.92 10.80 13.25
N ILE A 89 -10.49 10.29 14.39
CA ILE A 89 -10.21 8.86 14.55
C ILE A 89 -11.50 8.06 14.31
N ALA A 90 -11.37 6.94 13.61
CA ALA A 90 -12.49 6.04 13.33
C ALA A 90 -13.17 5.57 14.63
N PRO A 91 -14.51 5.58 14.72
CA PRO A 91 -15.21 5.17 15.93
C PRO A 91 -14.91 3.75 16.40
N ASN A 92 -14.55 2.86 15.48
CA ASN A 92 -14.19 1.47 15.78
C ASN A 92 -12.77 1.30 16.36
N VAL A 93 -12.00 2.37 16.45
CA VAL A 93 -10.66 2.41 17.08
C VAL A 93 -10.72 2.97 18.51
N LEU A 94 -11.86 3.56 18.86
CA LEU A 94 -12.12 4.16 20.18
C LEU A 94 -13.03 3.26 21.01
N ASP A 95 -12.95 3.37 22.31
CA ASP A 95 -13.86 2.67 23.22
C ASP A 95 -15.32 3.03 22.95
N HIS A 96 -16.20 2.02 23.05
CA HIS A 96 -17.63 2.24 22.86
C HIS A 96 -18.16 3.27 23.87
N GLY A 97 -18.81 4.31 23.35
CA GLY A 97 -19.32 5.41 24.16
C GLY A 97 -18.34 6.58 24.38
N TYR A 98 -17.09 6.46 23.93
CA TYR A 98 -16.20 7.62 23.86
C TYR A 98 -16.68 8.57 22.76
N ILE A 99 -17.09 9.76 23.13
CA ILE A 99 -17.53 10.81 22.22
C ILE A 99 -16.53 11.96 22.31
N PRO A 100 -15.63 12.12 21.33
CA PRO A 100 -14.68 13.23 21.34
C PRO A 100 -15.43 14.56 21.16
N GLU A 101 -15.12 15.54 21.99
CA GLU A 101 -15.60 16.92 21.84
C GLU A 101 -14.72 17.63 20.82
N PHE A 102 -15.17 17.66 19.57
CA PHE A 102 -14.64 18.57 18.55
C PHE A 102 -15.53 19.81 18.53
N GLY A 103 -14.93 21.01 18.50
CA GLY A 103 -15.70 22.23 18.30
C GLY A 103 -16.42 22.23 16.95
N ASP A 104 -17.38 23.13 16.77
CA ASP A 104 -18.20 23.26 15.55
C ASP A 104 -17.37 23.51 14.27
N GLU A 105 -16.09 23.87 14.43
CA GLU A 105 -15.16 24.17 13.33
C GLU A 105 -14.74 22.97 12.50
N LEU A 106 -15.04 21.73 12.93
CA LEU A 106 -14.49 20.50 12.34
C LEU A 106 -15.50 19.68 11.53
N ASP A 107 -16.72 20.14 11.34
CA ASP A 107 -17.72 19.35 10.61
C ASP A 107 -17.44 19.37 9.09
N GLY A 108 -16.99 18.26 8.57
CA GLY A 108 -16.70 18.04 7.14
C GLY A 108 -15.40 18.67 6.61
N SER A 109 -14.57 19.31 7.45
CA SER A 109 -13.29 19.86 7.05
C SER A 109 -12.16 18.83 7.08
N THR A 110 -11.08 19.11 6.34
CA THR A 110 -9.84 18.35 6.37
C THR A 110 -8.71 19.23 6.88
N ALA A 111 -7.72 18.64 7.52
CA ALA A 111 -6.48 19.32 7.81
C ALA A 111 -5.65 19.51 6.53
N GLN A 112 -4.99 20.66 6.42
CA GLN A 112 -4.04 20.94 5.35
C GLN A 112 -2.62 20.96 5.90
N TRP A 113 -1.71 20.36 5.16
CA TRP A 113 -0.32 20.19 5.55
C TRP A 113 0.62 20.82 4.51
N ALA A 114 1.62 21.55 4.97
CA ALA A 114 2.80 21.85 4.14
C ALA A 114 3.69 20.64 4.09
N VAL A 115 4.13 20.26 2.89
CA VAL A 115 5.05 19.14 2.65
C VAL A 115 6.33 19.72 2.03
N ASP A 116 7.42 19.66 2.80
CA ASP A 116 8.73 20.15 2.37
C ASP A 116 9.66 18.99 2.06
N THR A 117 9.82 18.66 0.79
CA THR A 117 10.70 17.60 0.30
C THR A 117 12.19 17.94 0.36
N LYS A 118 12.56 19.21 0.64
CA LYS A 118 13.97 19.59 0.85
C LYS A 118 14.34 19.46 2.32
N ALA A 119 13.51 19.96 3.24
CA ALA A 119 13.69 19.80 4.68
C ALA A 119 13.23 18.42 5.16
N TRP A 120 12.57 17.64 4.30
CA TRP A 120 12.05 16.30 4.52
C TRP A 120 11.12 16.19 5.73
N ASN A 121 10.13 17.12 5.80
CA ASN A 121 9.13 17.13 6.85
C ASN A 121 7.79 17.70 6.38
N ALA A 122 6.73 17.42 7.17
CA ALA A 122 5.41 17.99 7.01
C ALA A 122 5.04 18.81 8.25
N ARG A 123 4.27 19.89 8.06
CA ARG A 123 3.74 20.76 9.13
C ARG A 123 2.26 21.05 8.88
N LEU A 124 1.49 21.03 9.95
CA LEU A 124 0.08 21.39 9.90
C LEU A 124 -0.08 22.88 9.55
N LEU A 125 -0.87 23.19 8.51
CA LEU A 125 -1.23 24.55 8.11
C LEU A 125 -2.58 24.96 8.70
N THR A 126 -3.59 24.08 8.58
CA THR A 126 -4.94 24.33 9.08
C THR A 126 -5.60 23.01 9.54
N PRO A 127 -6.34 23.02 10.66
CA PRO A 127 -6.52 24.17 11.58
C PRO A 127 -5.22 24.52 12.32
N SER A 128 -5.01 25.79 12.63
CA SER A 128 -3.86 26.23 13.42
C SER A 128 -3.99 25.78 14.89
N GLY A 129 -2.88 25.46 15.52
CA GLY A 129 -2.86 25.01 16.91
C GLY A 129 -1.49 24.50 17.33
N PRO A 130 -1.34 23.92 18.52
CA PRO A 130 -0.05 23.43 19.02
C PRO A 130 0.65 22.42 18.08
N LEU A 131 -0.13 21.65 17.29
CA LEU A 131 0.41 20.72 16.32
C LEU A 131 1.13 21.42 15.15
N SER A 132 0.78 22.67 14.84
CA SER A 132 1.43 23.46 13.79
C SER A 132 2.92 23.75 14.08
N ASP A 133 3.33 23.69 15.32
CA ASP A 133 4.72 23.90 15.75
C ASP A 133 5.60 22.65 15.57
N ILE A 134 4.98 21.51 15.29
CA ILE A 134 5.66 20.21 15.17
C ILE A 134 6.01 19.96 13.70
N ALA A 135 7.27 19.63 13.41
CA ALA A 135 7.71 19.11 12.13
C ALA A 135 7.70 17.58 12.20
N ILE A 136 6.86 16.95 11.40
CA ILE A 136 6.79 15.49 11.28
C ILE A 136 7.72 15.08 10.13
N PRO A 137 8.73 14.22 10.36
CA PRO A 137 9.57 13.72 9.29
C PRO A 137 8.73 13.02 8.20
N LEU A 138 9.05 13.24 6.93
CA LEU A 138 8.43 12.49 5.84
C LEU A 138 8.83 11.02 5.90
N ASP A 139 7.86 10.15 5.66
CA ASP A 139 8.02 8.71 5.52
C ASP A 139 7.11 8.23 4.37
N PRO A 140 7.46 8.59 3.11
CA PRO A 140 6.58 8.37 1.96
C PRO A 140 6.30 6.91 1.69
N MET A 141 5.04 6.58 1.42
CA MET A 141 4.57 5.24 1.12
C MET A 141 3.44 5.27 0.08
N VAL A 142 3.10 4.13 -0.49
CA VAL A 142 1.91 3.94 -1.33
C VAL A 142 0.88 3.09 -0.59
N GLY A 143 -0.35 3.59 -0.49
CA GLY A 143 -1.46 2.95 0.22
C GLY A 143 -2.19 1.93 -0.63
N CYS A 144 -2.52 2.31 -1.87
CA CYS A 144 -3.31 1.49 -2.78
C CYS A 144 -2.53 1.11 -4.04
N PHE A 145 -2.30 -0.19 -4.21
CA PHE A 145 -1.69 -0.77 -5.41
C PHE A 145 -1.94 -2.28 -5.45
N GLY A 146 -1.91 -2.86 -6.65
CA GLY A 146 -2.18 -4.29 -6.79
C GLY A 146 -2.45 -4.69 -8.22
N VAL A 147 -2.92 -5.92 -8.39
CA VAL A 147 -3.19 -6.58 -9.68
C VAL A 147 -4.67 -6.78 -9.91
N ALA A 148 -5.08 -7.05 -11.15
CA ALA A 148 -6.47 -7.37 -11.45
C ALA A 148 -6.97 -8.54 -10.58
N PRO A 149 -8.11 -8.39 -9.87
CA PRO A 149 -8.65 -9.43 -9.00
C PRO A 149 -9.10 -10.67 -9.80
N PRO A 150 -9.30 -11.81 -9.11
CA PRO A 150 -9.77 -13.03 -9.76
C PRO A 150 -11.17 -12.87 -10.38
N ARG A 151 -11.50 -13.74 -11.33
CA ARG A 151 -12.82 -13.87 -11.97
C ARG A 151 -13.27 -12.64 -12.77
N GLY A 152 -12.33 -11.81 -13.25
CA GLY A 152 -12.66 -10.61 -14.02
C GLY A 152 -13.39 -9.53 -13.21
N GLN A 153 -13.25 -9.52 -11.89
CA GLN A 153 -13.82 -8.50 -11.03
C GLN A 153 -13.11 -7.16 -11.22
N ALA A 154 -13.83 -6.08 -10.91
CA ALA A 154 -13.27 -4.75 -10.67
C ALA A 154 -13.63 -4.37 -9.24
N ILE A 155 -12.63 -4.20 -8.39
CA ILE A 155 -12.78 -3.91 -6.96
C ILE A 155 -12.42 -2.45 -6.71
N SER A 156 -13.25 -1.77 -5.92
CA SER A 156 -13.02 -0.37 -5.54
C SER A 156 -11.63 -0.16 -4.93
N CYS A 157 -10.96 0.91 -5.31
CA CYS A 157 -9.70 1.34 -4.71
C CYS A 157 -9.85 1.83 -3.25
N ALA A 158 -11.03 1.79 -2.68
CA ALA A 158 -11.28 2.06 -1.26
C ALA A 158 -11.23 0.79 -0.39
N THR A 159 -10.79 -0.35 -0.92
CA THR A 159 -10.70 -1.61 -0.17
C THR A 159 -9.60 -2.51 -0.68
N SER A 160 -9.21 -3.48 0.11
CA SER A 160 -8.15 -4.44 -0.17
C SER A 160 -8.65 -5.89 -0.13
N SER A 161 -7.93 -6.81 -0.75
CA SER A 161 -8.17 -8.25 -0.71
C SER A 161 -6.89 -9.00 -1.13
N THR A 162 -7.04 -10.23 -1.68
CA THR A 162 -5.92 -11.04 -2.19
C THR A 162 -5.15 -10.37 -3.35
N HIS A 163 -5.78 -9.47 -4.09
CA HIS A 163 -5.18 -8.73 -5.21
C HIS A 163 -4.31 -7.53 -4.77
N GLY A 164 -4.20 -7.24 -3.48
CA GLY A 164 -3.70 -5.99 -2.94
C GLY A 164 -4.83 -4.99 -2.76
N GLY A 165 -4.77 -3.83 -3.38
CA GLY A 165 -5.72 -2.72 -3.24
C GLY A 165 -5.30 -1.77 -2.14
N ASN A 166 -6.27 -1.19 -1.43
CA ASN A 166 -6.08 -0.21 -0.36
C ASN A 166 -5.60 -0.89 0.92
N MET A 167 -4.33 -1.23 0.98
CA MET A 167 -3.72 -1.93 2.10
C MET A 167 -3.20 -0.98 3.19
N ASP A 168 -2.86 0.24 2.83
CA ASP A 168 -2.40 1.34 3.67
C ASP A 168 -1.39 0.93 4.76
N TYR A 169 -0.48 0.07 4.37
CA TYR A 169 0.58 -0.34 5.27
C TYR A 169 1.79 0.58 5.11
N ARG A 170 2.09 1.38 6.14
CA ARG A 170 3.22 2.33 6.12
C ARG A 170 4.60 1.69 5.85
N GLY A 171 4.69 0.37 5.85
CA GLY A 171 5.89 -0.36 5.45
C GLY A 171 6.11 -0.43 3.93
N PHE A 172 5.13 -0.06 3.10
CA PHE A 172 5.27 -0.01 1.63
C PHE A 172 5.98 1.26 1.17
N ARG A 173 7.22 1.38 1.53
CA ARG A 173 8.11 2.52 1.25
C ARG A 173 9.15 2.18 0.20
N GLN A 174 9.91 3.19 -0.17
CA GLN A 174 11.02 3.03 -1.11
C GLN A 174 11.97 1.90 -0.67
N GLY A 175 12.39 1.06 -1.63
CA GLY A 175 13.29 -0.07 -1.44
C GLY A 175 12.60 -1.38 -1.08
N VAL A 176 11.29 -1.37 -0.82
CA VAL A 176 10.52 -2.59 -0.51
C VAL A 176 10.15 -3.31 -1.80
N LYS A 177 10.25 -4.65 -1.78
CA LYS A 177 9.68 -5.52 -2.80
C LYS A 177 8.34 -6.04 -2.31
N VAL A 178 7.34 -5.99 -3.17
CA VAL A 178 5.99 -6.50 -2.90
C VAL A 178 5.64 -7.57 -3.93
N PHE A 179 5.06 -8.65 -3.47
CA PHE A 179 4.70 -9.81 -4.27
C PHE A 179 3.18 -9.93 -4.32
N PHE A 180 2.62 -10.08 -5.52
CA PHE A 180 1.19 -10.24 -5.71
C PHE A 180 0.87 -11.54 -6.44
N PRO A 181 -0.19 -12.26 -6.04
CA PRO A 181 -0.69 -13.39 -6.81
C PRO A 181 -1.24 -12.90 -8.15
N VAL A 182 -0.89 -13.54 -9.26
CA VAL A 182 -1.43 -13.21 -10.58
C VAL A 182 -2.71 -14.00 -10.82
N PHE A 183 -3.81 -13.30 -11.12
CA PHE A 183 -5.13 -13.88 -11.39
C PHE A 183 -5.59 -13.74 -12.85
N SER A 184 -4.96 -12.83 -13.58
CA SER A 184 -5.31 -12.51 -14.98
C SER A 184 -4.07 -12.44 -15.84
N GLU A 185 -4.21 -12.71 -17.12
CA GLU A 185 -3.13 -12.51 -18.10
C GLU A 185 -2.61 -11.07 -18.04
N GLY A 186 -1.29 -10.92 -18.00
CA GLY A 186 -0.61 -9.64 -17.88
C GLY A 186 -0.65 -9.05 -16.48
N ALA A 187 -1.15 -9.76 -15.47
CA ALA A 187 -1.32 -9.29 -14.08
C ALA A 187 -2.17 -8.01 -13.95
N LEU A 188 -2.03 -7.05 -14.86
CA LEU A 188 -2.72 -5.75 -14.89
C LEU A 188 -2.49 -4.96 -13.62
N PHE A 189 -1.25 -4.52 -13.43
CA PHE A 189 -0.80 -3.82 -12.23
C PHE A 189 -1.27 -2.36 -12.21
N HIS A 190 -1.78 -1.92 -11.05
CA HIS A 190 -2.20 -0.53 -10.76
C HIS A 190 -1.44 0.00 -9.56
N ILE A 191 -1.18 1.32 -9.52
CA ILE A 191 -0.51 1.99 -8.40
C ILE A 191 -1.04 3.40 -8.21
N GLY A 192 -1.23 3.80 -6.94
CA GLY A 192 -1.70 5.15 -6.55
C GLY A 192 -1.65 5.36 -5.06
N ASP A 193 -2.37 6.37 -4.59
CA ASP A 193 -2.60 6.64 -3.18
C ASP A 193 -1.30 6.88 -2.40
N GLY A 194 -0.64 7.97 -2.73
CA GLY A 194 0.62 8.35 -2.09
C GLY A 194 0.40 9.09 -0.78
N HIS A 195 0.99 8.61 0.30
CA HIS A 195 0.98 9.28 1.60
C HIS A 195 2.37 9.80 1.95
N ALA A 196 2.49 11.10 2.23
CA ALA A 196 3.75 11.70 2.66
C ALA A 196 4.15 11.21 4.07
N VAL A 197 3.16 10.93 4.92
CA VAL A 197 3.29 10.34 6.26
C VAL A 197 1.99 9.63 6.60
N GLN A 198 2.09 8.49 7.27
CA GLN A 198 0.94 7.77 7.84
C GLN A 198 1.32 7.15 9.19
N GLY A 199 0.42 7.19 10.16
CA GLY A 199 0.51 6.40 11.39
C GLY A 199 -0.03 4.98 11.19
N ASP A 200 0.35 4.05 12.08
CA ASP A 200 -0.18 2.69 12.04
C ASP A 200 -1.72 2.69 12.13
N GLY A 201 -2.33 1.86 11.31
CA GLY A 201 -3.78 1.68 11.28
C GLY A 201 -4.55 2.71 10.45
N GLU A 202 -3.88 3.76 9.96
CA GLU A 202 -4.54 4.86 9.21
C GLU A 202 -5.81 5.36 9.90
N ILE A 203 -5.72 5.53 11.20
CA ILE A 203 -6.88 5.62 12.11
C ILE A 203 -7.82 6.83 11.90
N VAL A 204 -7.43 7.80 11.09
CA VAL A 204 -8.30 8.92 10.66
C VAL A 204 -8.83 8.75 9.23
N GLY A 205 -8.55 7.59 8.58
CA GLY A 205 -8.98 7.23 7.24
C GLY A 205 -8.28 8.00 6.13
N THR A 206 -7.09 8.48 6.40
CA THR A 206 -6.14 9.09 5.46
C THR A 206 -4.75 9.11 6.08
N GLY A 207 -3.71 8.93 5.25
CA GLY A 207 -2.40 9.48 5.57
C GLY A 207 -2.36 11.00 5.29
N ILE A 208 -1.19 11.62 5.16
CA ILE A 208 -1.05 12.92 4.50
C ILE A 208 -1.10 12.66 2.99
N GLU A 209 -2.32 12.76 2.47
CA GLU A 209 -2.68 12.50 1.08
C GLU A 209 -2.01 13.48 0.13
N ILE A 210 -1.33 12.98 -0.89
CA ILE A 210 -0.60 13.81 -1.83
C ILE A 210 -0.27 13.03 -3.12
N SER A 211 -0.12 13.73 -4.24
CA SER A 211 0.38 13.14 -5.49
C SER A 211 1.89 12.86 -5.43
N PHE A 212 2.33 11.83 -6.17
CA PHE A 212 3.71 11.35 -6.14
C PHE A 212 4.35 11.26 -7.52
N ASP A 213 5.68 11.46 -7.57
CA ASP A 213 6.54 10.83 -8.57
C ASP A 213 6.89 9.44 -8.08
N VAL A 214 6.59 8.43 -8.88
CA VAL A 214 6.80 7.03 -8.56
C VAL A 214 7.73 6.39 -9.58
N THR A 215 8.71 5.63 -9.12
CA THR A 215 9.46 4.70 -9.97
C THR A 215 9.36 3.31 -9.36
N PHE A 216 9.03 2.33 -10.17
CA PHE A 216 8.96 0.93 -9.77
C PHE A 216 9.55 0.01 -10.83
N THR A 217 10.12 -1.10 -10.40
CA THR A 217 10.62 -2.17 -11.26
C THR A 217 9.72 -3.40 -11.12
N ILE A 218 9.36 -3.99 -12.25
CA ILE A 218 8.53 -5.21 -12.29
C ILE A 218 9.42 -6.42 -12.55
N ASP A 219 9.13 -7.52 -11.85
CA ASP A 219 9.66 -8.84 -12.16
C ASP A 219 8.57 -9.91 -12.04
N LEU A 220 8.84 -11.14 -12.46
CA LEU A 220 7.88 -12.23 -12.49
C LEU A 220 8.51 -13.52 -11.99
N ILE A 221 7.85 -14.20 -11.06
CA ILE A 221 8.18 -15.57 -10.67
C ILE A 221 7.13 -16.49 -11.29
N GLU A 222 7.54 -17.19 -12.34
CA GLU A 222 6.66 -18.10 -13.08
C GLU A 222 6.33 -19.36 -12.26
N ASP A 223 5.10 -19.88 -12.47
CA ASP A 223 4.60 -21.11 -11.86
C ASP A 223 4.75 -21.14 -10.33
N ARG A 224 4.66 -19.95 -9.69
CA ARG A 224 4.73 -19.74 -8.25
C ARG A 224 3.47 -19.07 -7.74
N GLU A 225 2.55 -19.87 -7.23
CA GLU A 225 1.31 -19.37 -6.64
C GLU A 225 1.53 -18.93 -5.18
N ILE A 226 0.99 -17.75 -4.84
CA ILE A 226 0.82 -17.25 -3.49
C ILE A 226 -0.65 -16.85 -3.29
N TYR A 227 -1.13 -16.75 -2.06
CA TYR A 227 -2.55 -16.52 -1.80
C TYR A 227 -2.85 -15.10 -1.33
N TRP A 228 -1.91 -14.49 -0.63
CA TRP A 228 -1.99 -13.11 -0.15
C TRP A 228 -0.75 -12.33 -0.54
N PRO A 229 -0.83 -10.98 -0.62
CA PRO A 229 0.36 -10.18 -0.88
C PRO A 229 1.44 -10.44 0.16
N ARG A 230 2.69 -10.47 -0.30
CA ARG A 230 3.89 -10.56 0.52
C ARG A 230 4.73 -9.33 0.29
N ALA A 231 5.61 -9.03 1.23
CA ALA A 231 6.62 -8.00 1.03
C ALA A 231 7.93 -8.39 1.70
N GLU A 232 9.02 -7.82 1.22
CA GLU A 232 10.31 -7.94 1.87
C GLU A 232 11.11 -6.64 1.78
N ASN A 233 11.92 -6.42 2.78
CA ASN A 233 12.97 -5.40 2.77
C ASN A 233 14.29 -6.04 3.26
N ASP A 234 15.30 -5.23 3.53
CA ASP A 234 16.60 -5.73 3.98
C ASP A 234 16.52 -6.52 5.30
N ASN A 235 15.53 -6.25 6.14
CA ASN A 235 15.45 -6.77 7.50
C ASN A 235 14.34 -7.80 7.72
N TYR A 236 13.23 -7.74 6.97
CA TYR A 236 12.01 -8.49 7.26
C TYR A 236 11.44 -9.21 6.04
N LEU A 237 10.84 -10.38 6.31
CA LEU A 237 9.82 -11.01 5.48
C LEU A 237 8.47 -10.62 6.08
N MET A 238 7.51 -10.23 5.24
CA MET A 238 6.22 -9.67 5.63
C MET A 238 5.11 -10.30 4.80
N ALA A 239 4.08 -10.81 5.43
CA ALA A 239 2.87 -11.29 4.76
C ALA A 239 1.69 -10.38 5.15
N VAL A 240 0.87 -10.05 4.17
CA VAL A 240 -0.23 -9.09 4.32
C VAL A 240 -1.56 -9.84 4.28
N GLY A 241 -2.40 -9.63 5.28
CA GLY A 241 -3.75 -10.17 5.32
C GLY A 241 -4.78 -9.04 5.33
N ASN A 242 -5.77 -9.15 4.45
CA ASN A 242 -6.81 -8.15 4.29
C ASN A 242 -8.18 -8.77 4.57
N ALA A 243 -8.85 -8.33 5.61
CA ALA A 243 -10.19 -8.80 5.97
C ALA A 243 -10.83 -7.92 7.04
N ARG A 244 -12.13 -8.10 7.22
CA ARG A 244 -12.86 -7.58 8.39
C ARG A 244 -13.67 -8.74 8.96
N PRO A 245 -13.56 -9.07 10.24
CA PRO A 245 -12.89 -8.34 11.31
C PRO A 245 -11.35 -8.52 11.32
N LEU A 246 -10.65 -7.77 12.19
CA LEU A 246 -9.18 -7.68 12.22
C LEU A 246 -8.48 -9.00 12.52
N ASP A 247 -9.07 -9.86 13.36
CA ASP A 247 -8.55 -11.20 13.68
C ASP A 247 -8.54 -12.12 12.44
N GLN A 248 -9.46 -11.95 11.50
CA GLN A 248 -9.41 -12.67 10.23
C GLN A 248 -8.24 -12.17 9.35
N ALA A 249 -7.98 -10.88 9.31
CA ALA A 249 -6.82 -10.34 8.61
C ALA A 249 -5.50 -10.87 9.20
N LEU A 250 -5.43 -10.96 10.55
CA LEU A 250 -4.30 -11.56 11.25
C LEU A 250 -4.13 -13.05 10.87
N GLN A 251 -5.21 -13.83 10.79
CA GLN A 251 -5.17 -15.24 10.37
C GLN A 251 -4.60 -15.38 8.95
N HIS A 252 -5.06 -14.55 8.01
CA HIS A 252 -4.58 -14.57 6.62
C HIS A 252 -3.07 -14.28 6.54
N SER A 253 -2.62 -13.19 7.17
CA SER A 253 -1.21 -12.82 7.15
C SER A 253 -0.31 -13.85 7.82
N THR A 254 -0.76 -14.44 8.95
CA THR A 254 0.01 -15.46 9.66
C THR A 254 0.12 -16.73 8.85
N THR A 255 -0.98 -17.20 8.25
CA THR A 255 -0.98 -18.39 7.40
C THR A 255 -0.04 -18.23 6.21
N GLU A 256 -0.14 -17.07 5.52
CA GLU A 256 0.70 -16.77 4.37
C GLU A 256 2.19 -16.73 4.72
N LEU A 257 2.56 -16.18 5.88
CA LEU A 257 3.96 -16.18 6.34
C LEU A 257 4.44 -17.59 6.67
N VAL A 258 3.63 -18.42 7.32
CA VAL A 258 3.96 -19.82 7.60
C VAL A 258 4.21 -20.59 6.30
N GLU A 259 3.34 -20.44 5.31
CA GLU A 259 3.50 -21.09 4.01
C GLU A 259 4.75 -20.60 3.29
N TRP A 260 5.03 -19.28 3.34
CA TRP A 260 6.25 -18.72 2.76
C TRP A 260 7.51 -19.35 3.34
N LEU A 261 7.59 -19.45 4.68
CA LEU A 261 8.73 -20.07 5.36
C LEU A 261 8.91 -21.56 5.02
N GLN A 262 7.81 -22.29 4.84
CA GLN A 262 7.89 -23.69 4.48
C GLN A 262 8.33 -23.91 3.04
N VAL A 263 7.76 -23.14 2.12
CA VAL A 263 7.94 -23.41 0.69
C VAL A 263 9.22 -22.79 0.15
N ASP A 264 9.55 -21.56 0.55
CA ASP A 264 10.72 -20.86 0.01
C ASP A 264 11.98 -21.06 0.84
N TYR A 265 11.83 -21.28 2.14
CA TYR A 265 12.96 -21.45 3.06
C TYR A 265 13.12 -22.90 3.53
N GLY A 266 12.24 -23.83 3.10
CA GLY A 266 12.32 -25.25 3.42
C GLY A 266 12.12 -25.59 4.90
N LEU A 267 11.57 -24.67 5.71
CA LEU A 267 11.33 -24.94 7.12
C LEU A 267 10.21 -25.94 7.31
N SER A 268 10.38 -26.92 8.22
CA SER A 268 9.27 -27.77 8.60
C SER A 268 8.17 -26.95 9.27
N ALA A 269 6.90 -27.38 9.18
CA ALA A 269 5.78 -26.73 9.88
C ALA A 269 6.09 -26.55 11.37
N ARG A 270 6.66 -27.59 12.03
CA ARG A 270 7.06 -27.50 13.43
C ARG A 270 8.08 -26.36 13.68
N THR A 271 9.10 -26.25 12.83
CA THR A 271 10.15 -25.23 12.96
C THR A 271 9.57 -23.84 12.75
N ALA A 272 8.76 -23.65 11.70
CA ALA A 272 8.10 -22.37 11.43
C ALA A 272 7.20 -21.93 12.59
N HIS A 273 6.35 -22.84 13.13
CA HIS A 273 5.49 -22.53 14.26
C HIS A 273 6.27 -22.20 15.54
N MET A 274 7.33 -22.94 15.84
CA MET A 274 8.16 -22.70 17.02
C MET A 274 8.93 -21.37 16.90
N LEU A 275 9.46 -21.05 15.72
CA LEU A 275 10.14 -19.79 15.44
C LEU A 275 9.18 -18.62 15.61
N LEU A 276 8.09 -18.63 14.85
CA LEU A 276 7.12 -17.53 14.87
C LEU A 276 6.49 -17.34 16.25
N GLY A 277 6.25 -18.41 17.01
CA GLY A 277 5.75 -18.33 18.38
C GLY A 277 6.64 -17.51 19.33
N GLN A 278 7.90 -17.24 18.97
CA GLN A 278 8.84 -16.50 19.81
C GLN A 278 9.23 -15.12 19.25
N VAL A 279 9.26 -14.98 17.90
CA VAL A 279 9.87 -13.80 17.26
C VAL A 279 8.96 -13.10 16.26
N VAL A 280 7.73 -13.57 16.07
CA VAL A 280 6.78 -12.92 15.16
C VAL A 280 6.45 -11.50 15.65
N GLU A 281 6.35 -10.59 14.71
CA GLU A 281 5.87 -9.23 14.94
C GLU A 281 4.63 -8.99 14.07
N TYR A 282 3.71 -8.15 14.55
CA TYR A 282 2.53 -7.75 13.81
C TYR A 282 2.44 -6.23 13.74
N ASP A 283 2.17 -5.73 12.53
CA ASP A 283 1.84 -4.33 12.30
C ASP A 283 0.38 -4.21 11.86
N VAL A 284 -0.25 -3.10 12.25
CA VAL A 284 -1.59 -2.73 11.79
C VAL A 284 -1.43 -1.77 10.62
N GLY A 285 -1.82 -2.21 9.41
CA GLY A 285 -1.79 -1.35 8.22
C GLY A 285 -2.95 -0.36 8.22
N ASN A 286 -4.17 -0.88 8.18
CA ASN A 286 -5.40 -0.11 8.11
C ASN A 286 -6.50 -0.73 9.00
N VAL A 287 -7.23 0.11 9.71
CA VAL A 287 -8.43 -0.27 10.49
C VAL A 287 -9.62 0.66 10.24
N TYR A 288 -9.54 1.50 9.22
CA TYR A 288 -10.59 2.44 8.84
C TYR A 288 -11.48 1.88 7.73
N ASP A 289 -10.88 1.33 6.69
CA ASP A 289 -11.50 0.91 5.44
C ASP A 289 -12.42 -0.31 5.54
N PRO A 290 -13.18 -0.63 4.47
CA PRO A 290 -14.04 -1.81 4.45
C PRO A 290 -13.33 -3.13 4.75
N ALA A 291 -12.09 -3.31 4.31
CA ALA A 291 -11.20 -4.39 4.74
C ALA A 291 -10.06 -3.81 5.58
N TYR A 292 -9.78 -4.43 6.72
CA TYR A 292 -8.63 -4.10 7.56
C TYR A 292 -7.37 -4.79 7.05
N THR A 293 -6.22 -4.20 7.30
CA THR A 293 -4.92 -4.75 6.91
C THR A 293 -4.08 -5.07 8.13
N MET A 294 -3.68 -6.34 8.25
CA MET A 294 -2.67 -6.81 9.20
C MET A 294 -1.44 -7.32 8.47
N VAL A 295 -0.28 -7.01 8.99
CA VAL A 295 1.00 -7.52 8.48
C VAL A 295 1.66 -8.38 9.54
N CYS A 296 1.91 -9.64 9.19
CA CYS A 296 2.67 -10.59 9.99
C CYS A 296 4.10 -10.62 9.45
N LYS A 297 5.09 -10.39 10.30
CA LYS A 297 6.48 -10.29 9.86
C LYS A 297 7.46 -11.03 10.75
N VAL A 298 8.58 -11.43 10.15
CA VAL A 298 9.70 -12.06 10.85
C VAL A 298 11.01 -11.46 10.34
N ALA A 299 11.94 -11.20 11.26
CA ALA A 299 13.24 -10.70 10.86
C ALA A 299 14.05 -11.78 10.11
N LYS A 300 14.62 -11.40 8.96
CA LYS A 300 15.37 -12.29 8.05
C LYS A 300 16.53 -13.01 8.74
N ASN A 301 17.21 -12.33 9.67
CA ASN A 301 18.33 -12.90 10.39
C ASN A 301 18.00 -14.16 11.19
N TYR A 302 16.75 -14.35 11.63
CA TYR A 302 16.33 -15.60 12.28
C TYR A 302 16.11 -16.73 11.27
N VAL A 303 15.58 -16.40 10.10
CA VAL A 303 15.31 -17.37 9.04
C VAL A 303 16.62 -17.86 8.43
N GLU A 304 17.54 -16.96 8.11
CA GLU A 304 18.88 -17.24 7.55
C GLU A 304 19.76 -18.13 8.43
N GLN A 305 19.54 -18.14 9.74
CA GLN A 305 20.25 -19.04 10.65
C GLN A 305 19.70 -20.48 10.61
N LEU A 306 18.55 -20.71 10.00
CA LEU A 306 17.88 -22.00 9.93
C LEU A 306 17.94 -22.64 8.54
N THR A 307 18.37 -21.90 7.54
CA THR A 307 18.54 -22.33 6.13
C THR A 307 20.00 -22.30 5.73
#